data_ae7017b80dc23ca4b616ad98452c35f1
#
_entry.id   ae7017b80dc23ca4b616ad98452c35f1
#
_cell.length_a   1.000
_cell.length_b   1.000
_cell.length_c   1.000
_cell.angle_alpha   90.00
_cell.angle_beta   90.00
_cell.angle_gamma   90.00
#
_symmetry.space_group_name_H-M   'P 1'
#
loop_
_entity.id
_entity.type
_entity.pdbx_description
1 polymer ?
#
loop_
_entity_poly.entity_id
_entity_poly.type
_entity_poly.pdbx_seq_one_letter_code
_entity_poly.pdbx_strand_id
1 'polypeptide(L)' 'MNYEELQKATDLLKKIKEIDFYLKMTEASLSNIEIRVNSHVIFFDNKYKQKVDDALKRIKNELVEELNKLGVVEDK' A
#
# COMPACT_ATOMS: atom_id res chain seq x y z
N MET A 1 -3.85 19.15 -15.22
CA MET A 1 -3.49 17.72 -15.31
C MET A 1 -4.06 17.16 -16.60
N ASN A 2 -3.23 16.52 -17.42
CA ASN A 2 -3.70 15.90 -18.66
C ASN A 2 -4.28 14.51 -18.39
N TYR A 3 -4.80 13.87 -19.42
CA TYR A 3 -5.45 12.57 -19.28
C TYR A 3 -4.50 11.49 -18.72
N GLU A 4 -3.27 11.46 -19.20
CA GLU A 4 -2.27 10.48 -18.75
C GLU A 4 -1.92 10.67 -17.28
N GLU A 5 -1.78 11.90 -16.85
CA GLU A 5 -1.51 12.22 -15.45
C GLU A 5 -2.70 11.85 -14.56
N LEU A 6 -3.92 12.09 -15.05
CA LEU A 6 -5.13 11.71 -14.32
C LEU A 6 -5.21 10.20 -14.14
N GLN A 7 -4.90 9.44 -15.19
CA GLN A 7 -4.89 7.98 -15.13
C GLN A 7 -3.83 7.49 -14.12
N LYS A 8 -2.65 8.09 -14.16
CA LYS A 8 -1.58 7.73 -13.23
C LYS A 8 -1.96 8.05 -11.80
N ALA A 9 -2.57 9.20 -11.56
CA ALA A 9 -3.04 9.58 -10.23
C ALA A 9 -4.10 8.59 -9.71
N THR A 10 -5.01 8.17 -10.56
CA THR A 10 -6.05 7.20 -10.20
C THR A 10 -5.43 5.86 -9.79
N ASP A 11 -4.45 5.38 -10.54
CA ASP A 11 -3.76 4.13 -10.24
C ASP A 11 -2.98 4.22 -8.93
N LEU A 12 -2.32 5.35 -8.68
CA LEU A 12 -1.61 5.56 -7.43
C LEU A 12 -2.55 5.58 -6.22
N LEU A 13 -3.69 6.26 -6.35
CA LEU A 13 -4.69 6.30 -5.29
C LEU A 13 -5.24 4.92 -4.98
N LYS A 14 -5.47 4.12 -6.02
CA LYS A 14 -5.94 2.76 -5.86
C LYS A 14 -4.95 1.92 -5.06
N LYS A 15 -3.67 2.01 -5.39
CA LYS A 15 -2.62 1.28 -4.67
C LYS A 15 -2.50 1.73 -3.22
N ILE A 16 -2.58 3.03 -2.98
CA ILE A 16 -2.53 3.58 -1.62
C ILE A 16 -3.69 3.02 -0.78
N LYS A 17 -4.90 2.99 -1.34
CA LYS A 17 -6.06 2.44 -0.64
C LYS A 17 -5.92 0.95 -0.36
N GLU A 18 -5.35 0.19 -1.28
CA GLU A 18 -5.09 -1.23 -1.09
C GLU A 18 -4.10 -1.46 0.05
N ILE A 19 -3.04 -0.67 0.12
CA ILE A 19 -2.06 -0.75 1.20
C ILE A 19 -2.68 -0.39 2.54
N ASP A 20 -3.47 0.70 2.59
CA ASP A 20 -4.16 1.10 3.81
C ASP A 20 -5.11 0.01 4.31
N PHE A 21 -5.85 -0.60 3.40
CA PHE A 21 -6.74 -1.71 3.74
C PHE A 21 -5.96 -2.87 4.35
N TYR A 22 -4.87 -3.25 3.71
CA TYR A 22 -4.00 -4.32 4.19
C TYR A 22 -3.46 -4.01 5.60
N LEU A 23 -2.97 -2.79 5.80
CA LEU A 23 -2.42 -2.39 7.10
C LEU A 23 -3.48 -2.44 8.21
N LYS A 24 -4.71 -2.03 7.92
CA LYS A 24 -5.81 -2.12 8.88
C LYS A 24 -6.12 -3.56 9.24
N MET A 25 -6.13 -4.44 8.24
CA MET A 25 -6.41 -5.86 8.45
C MET A 25 -5.32 -6.51 9.30
N THR A 26 -4.05 -6.18 9.04
CA THR A 26 -2.94 -6.77 9.78
C THR A 26 -2.80 -6.22 11.20
N GLU A 27 -3.18 -4.97 11.44
CA GLU A 27 -3.18 -4.39 12.78
C GLU A 27 -4.16 -5.11 13.71
N ALA A 28 -5.30 -5.52 13.17
CA ALA A 28 -6.32 -6.22 13.94
C ALA A 28 -6.02 -7.70 14.12
N SER A 29 -5.06 -8.24 13.39
CA SER A 29 -4.77 -9.68 13.38
C SER A 29 -3.49 -9.98 14.14
N LEU A 30 -3.56 -10.99 15.02
CA LEU A 30 -2.38 -11.57 15.66
C LEU A 30 -1.87 -12.78 14.89
N SER A 31 -2.50 -13.09 13.76
CA SER A 31 -2.17 -14.23 12.93
C SER A 31 -0.95 -13.97 12.05
N ASN A 32 -0.44 -15.02 11.43
CA ASN A 32 0.61 -14.92 10.44
C ASN A 32 0.11 -14.18 9.20
N ILE A 33 1.04 -13.55 8.49
CA ILE A 33 0.73 -12.83 7.27
C ILE A 33 0.87 -13.78 6.09
N GLU A 34 -0.14 -13.78 5.21
CA GLU A 34 -0.14 -14.56 3.99
C GLU A 34 -0.10 -13.60 2.80
N ILE A 35 0.88 -13.79 1.92
CA ILE A 35 1.00 -13.03 0.67
C ILE A 35 0.85 -13.98 -0.49
N ARG A 36 -0.10 -13.69 -1.38
CA ARG A 36 -0.35 -14.48 -2.58
C ARG A 36 0.12 -13.75 -3.82
N VAL A 37 0.92 -14.45 -4.62
CA VAL A 37 1.33 -13.96 -5.93
C VAL A 37 1.05 -15.10 -6.93
N ASN A 38 0.08 -14.89 -7.80
CA ASN A 38 -0.41 -15.92 -8.73
C ASN A 38 -0.89 -17.16 -7.94
N SER A 39 -0.28 -18.32 -8.19
CA SER A 39 -0.60 -19.56 -7.47
C SER A 39 0.34 -19.82 -6.28
N HIS A 40 1.27 -18.89 -6.03
CA HIS A 40 2.23 -19.04 -4.94
C HIS A 40 1.77 -18.29 -3.71
N VAL A 41 1.96 -18.91 -2.55
CA VAL A 41 1.59 -18.34 -1.26
C VAL A 41 2.84 -18.27 -0.39
N ILE A 42 3.10 -17.11 0.20
CA ILE A 42 4.20 -16.92 1.13
C ILE A 42 3.61 -16.60 2.49
N PHE A 43 4.02 -17.35 3.50
CA PHE A 43 3.60 -17.11 4.88
C PHE A 43 4.74 -16.47 5.66
N PHE A 44 4.42 -15.41 6.40
CA PHE A 44 5.36 -14.79 7.31
C PHE A 44 4.87 -14.98 8.75
N ASP A 45 5.80 -15.37 9.63
CA ASP A 45 5.51 -15.46 11.05
C ASP A 45 5.18 -14.09 11.62
N ASN A 46 4.45 -14.08 12.72
CA ASN A 46 4.06 -12.87 13.41
C ASN A 46 5.28 -11.99 13.75
N LYS A 47 6.44 -12.57 14.00
CA LYS A 47 7.67 -11.82 14.29
C LYS A 47 8.14 -10.95 13.12
N TYR A 48 7.73 -11.27 11.90
CA TYR A 48 8.08 -10.48 10.71
C TYR A 48 7.00 -9.48 10.32
N LYS A 49 5.86 -9.51 10.98
CA LYS A 49 4.73 -8.63 10.69
C LYS A 49 5.14 -7.16 10.71
N GLN A 50 5.86 -6.76 11.75
CA GLN A 50 6.31 -5.38 11.88
C GLN A 50 7.19 -4.94 10.71
N LYS A 51 8.08 -5.81 10.27
CA LYS A 51 8.97 -5.51 9.15
C LYS A 51 8.18 -5.35 7.84
N VAL A 52 7.19 -6.21 7.62
CA VAL A 52 6.34 -6.12 6.44
C VAL A 52 5.51 -4.83 6.48
N ASP A 53 4.91 -4.52 7.62
CA ASP A 53 4.11 -3.32 7.80
C ASP A 53 4.96 -2.05 7.58
N ASP A 54 6.17 -2.02 8.12
CA ASP A 54 7.07 -0.89 7.95
C ASP A 54 7.45 -0.69 6.47
N ALA A 55 7.73 -1.79 5.76
CA ALA A 55 8.04 -1.73 4.34
C ALA A 55 6.85 -1.19 3.54
N LEU A 56 5.64 -1.64 3.85
CA LEU A 56 4.42 -1.17 3.17
C LEU A 56 4.15 0.31 3.46
N LYS A 57 4.37 0.76 4.68
CA LYS A 57 4.24 2.17 5.04
C LYS A 57 5.21 3.04 4.25
N ARG A 58 6.43 2.56 4.07
CA ARG A 58 7.43 3.27 3.27
C ARG A 58 7.00 3.36 1.82
N ILE A 59 6.52 2.27 1.24
CA ILE A 59 6.02 2.26 -0.14
C ILE A 59 4.84 3.22 -0.28
N LYS A 60 3.92 3.20 0.68
CA LYS A 60 2.79 4.12 0.68
C LYS A 60 3.25 5.58 0.65
N ASN A 61 4.23 5.93 1.47
CA ASN A 61 4.76 7.29 1.51
C ASN A 61 5.36 7.70 0.17
N GLU A 62 6.07 6.80 -0.49
CA GLU A 62 6.61 7.06 -1.83
C GLU A 62 5.49 7.31 -2.85
N LEU A 63 4.41 6.54 -2.78
CA LEU A 63 3.27 6.72 -3.66
C LEU A 63 2.56 8.06 -3.42
N VAL A 64 2.43 8.47 -2.16
CA VAL A 64 1.85 9.76 -1.80
C VAL A 64 2.72 10.90 -2.34
N GLU A 65 4.04 10.78 -2.24
CA GLU A 65 4.94 11.78 -2.81
C GLU A 65 4.77 11.90 -4.33
N GLU A 66 4.62 10.79 -5.03
CA GLU A 66 4.37 10.82 -6.47
C GLU A 66 3.05 11.52 -6.80
N LEU A 67 2.00 11.28 -6.01
CA LEU A 67 0.73 11.99 -6.17
C LEU A 67 0.91 13.49 -5.99
N ASN A 68 1.65 13.90 -4.98
CA ASN A 68 1.89 15.31 -4.72
C ASN A 68 2.62 15.97 -5.89
N LYS A 69 3.56 15.27 -6.51
CA LYS A 69 4.26 15.76 -7.69
C LYS A 69 3.33 15.95 -8.89
N LEU A 70 2.26 15.18 -8.97
CA LEU A 70 1.25 15.33 -10.00
C LEU A 70 0.24 16.45 -9.71
N GLY A 71 0.35 17.09 -8.54
CA GLY A 71 -0.56 18.14 -8.13
C GLY A 71 -1.80 17.66 -7.38
N VAL A 72 -1.83 16.37 -7.00
CA VAL A 72 -2.93 15.85 -6.20
C VAL A 72 -2.56 15.97 -4.73
N VAL A 73 -3.39 16.66 -3.98
CA VAL A 73 -3.21 16.85 -2.55
C VAL A 73 -4.25 16.03 -1.81
N GLU A 74 -3.79 15.23 -0.87
CA GLU A 74 -4.68 14.41 -0.05
C GLU A 74 -5.34 15.29 1.00
N ASP A 75 -6.67 15.36 0.96
CA ASP A 75 -7.46 16.03 1.99
C ASP A 75 -7.54 15.11 3.22
N LYS A 76 -7.15 15.66 4.33
CA LYS A 76 -7.26 14.94 5.61
C LYS A 76 -8.63 15.13 6.22
#